data_9c38cce1d4a01da5c99f6d1f019e7dab
#
_entry.id   9c38cce1d4a01da5c99f6d1f019e7dab
#
_cell.length_a   1.000
_cell.length_b   1.000
_cell.length_c   1.000
_cell.angle_alpha   90.00
_cell.angle_beta   90.00
_cell.angle_gamma   90.00
#
_symmetry.space_group_name_H-M   'P 1'
#
loop_
_entity.id
_entity.type
_entity.pdbx_description
1 polymer ?
#
loop_
_entity_poly.entity_id
_entity_poly.type
_entity_poly.pdbx_seq_one_letter_code
_entity_poly.pdbx_strand_id
1 'polypeptide(L)'
;SAWPLHFSADNLAMGYVVDNQDLKDALAPFAKQAKRYPRTITNFTPASPNKLTDDTGQSWVCDLVIACDGPSSALRKQAGLKAKLQARGQTAIVTNIQTSRAINHTAWQIFCPLGPLALMATGTHQASVVWTVSDSRAAEIADLDAAAFNRELQASFGKSLGDLSVCSERLVWPLRPVFVPKCTTEGFVLAGDAAHALHPLAGMGYNLALGDAAILLDCLQNARARGLPAGHISMTNAYQRRRAAEVFALTGVTQTLDRMLSRKAGLLTTLSAAGMAVLGKTAFRQQISKIAMGGSLSKAPLFSGKLHA
;
A
#
# COMPACT_ATOMS: atom_id res chain seq x y z
N SER A 1 -12.10 26.41 -8.56
CA SER A 1 -11.91 25.18 -9.36
C SER A 1 -10.43 24.92 -9.51
N ALA A 2 -9.93 23.87 -8.84
CA ALA A 2 -8.56 23.44 -9.02
C ALA A 2 -8.40 22.85 -10.43
N TRP A 3 -7.32 23.21 -11.12
CA TRP A 3 -6.98 22.66 -12.43
C TRP A 3 -6.65 21.18 -12.26
N PRO A 4 -7.27 20.26 -13.01
CA PRO A 4 -6.94 18.85 -12.95
C PRO A 4 -5.52 18.61 -13.47
N LEU A 5 -4.74 17.84 -12.72
CA LEU A 5 -3.45 17.33 -13.20
C LEU A 5 -3.71 15.99 -13.89
N HIS A 6 -3.42 15.92 -15.19
CA HIS A 6 -3.51 14.69 -15.95
C HIS A 6 -2.12 14.04 -16.06
N PHE A 7 -2.02 12.79 -15.66
CA PHE A 7 -0.86 11.93 -15.89
C PHE A 7 -1.27 10.89 -16.93
N SER A 8 -0.46 10.72 -17.96
CA SER A 8 -0.63 9.69 -18.97
C SER A 8 0.72 9.07 -19.29
N ALA A 9 0.74 7.82 -19.63
CA ALA A 9 1.91 7.15 -20.19
C ALA A 9 1.67 6.97 -21.68
N ASP A 10 2.56 7.51 -22.50
CA ASP A 10 2.48 7.37 -23.95
C ASP A 10 2.57 5.88 -24.32
N ASN A 11 1.45 5.30 -24.80
CA ASN A 11 1.28 3.92 -25.24
C ASN A 11 1.48 2.82 -24.18
N LEU A 12 1.57 3.12 -22.90
CA LEU A 12 1.68 2.15 -21.81
C LEU A 12 0.55 2.37 -20.78
N ALA A 13 0.01 1.29 -20.24
CA ALA A 13 -0.85 1.41 -19.08
C ALA A 13 -0.06 1.89 -17.86
N MET A 14 -0.57 2.91 -17.16
CA MET A 14 0.05 3.41 -15.92
C MET A 14 -0.05 2.41 -14.76
N GLY A 15 -1.02 1.52 -14.81
CA GLY A 15 -1.26 0.49 -13.82
C GLY A 15 -2.50 -0.30 -14.15
N TYR A 16 -2.73 -1.33 -13.37
CA TYR A 16 -3.91 -2.19 -13.48
C TYR A 16 -4.62 -2.22 -12.13
N VAL A 17 -5.95 -2.19 -12.17
CA VAL A 17 -6.80 -2.47 -11.02
C VAL A 17 -7.22 -3.92 -11.13
N VAL A 18 -6.84 -4.71 -10.13
CA VAL A 18 -7.13 -6.15 -10.10
C VAL A 18 -7.99 -6.44 -8.89
N ASP A 19 -9.01 -7.26 -9.05
CA ASP A 19 -9.79 -7.74 -7.92
C ASP A 19 -8.93 -8.60 -7.00
N ASN A 20 -9.11 -8.42 -5.69
CA ASN A 20 -8.30 -9.13 -4.69
C ASN A 20 -8.58 -10.65 -4.70
N GLN A 21 -9.79 -11.06 -5.04
CA GLN A 21 -10.14 -12.49 -5.14
C GLN A 21 -9.50 -13.11 -6.37
N ASP A 22 -9.56 -12.46 -7.53
CA ASP A 22 -8.91 -12.92 -8.77
C ASP A 22 -7.40 -13.10 -8.55
N LEU A 23 -6.77 -12.14 -7.85
CA LEU A 23 -5.37 -12.24 -7.52
C LEU A 23 -5.04 -13.42 -6.59
N LYS A 24 -5.87 -13.65 -5.56
CA LYS A 24 -5.72 -14.80 -4.66
C LYS A 24 -5.89 -16.12 -5.42
N ASP A 25 -6.87 -16.21 -6.31
CA ASP A 25 -7.14 -17.40 -7.10
C ASP A 25 -6.00 -17.69 -8.08
N ALA A 26 -5.43 -16.67 -8.70
CA ALA A 26 -4.26 -16.81 -9.55
C ALA A 26 -3.01 -17.26 -8.78
N LEU A 27 -2.83 -16.85 -7.53
CA LEU A 27 -1.70 -17.23 -6.69
C LEU A 27 -1.90 -18.57 -5.95
N ALA A 28 -3.13 -19.04 -5.80
CA ALA A 28 -3.45 -20.24 -5.04
C ALA A 28 -2.71 -21.52 -5.51
N PRO A 29 -2.53 -21.80 -6.82
CA PRO A 29 -1.77 -22.96 -7.28
C PRO A 29 -0.32 -22.97 -6.80
N PHE A 30 0.34 -21.80 -6.81
CA PHE A 30 1.71 -21.65 -6.34
C PHE A 30 1.81 -21.79 -4.81
N ALA A 31 0.83 -21.24 -4.10
CA ALA A 31 0.77 -21.35 -2.64
C ALA A 31 0.54 -22.79 -2.14
N LYS A 32 0.00 -23.70 -2.97
CA LYS A 32 -0.13 -25.12 -2.64
C LYS A 32 1.20 -25.87 -2.52
N GLN A 33 2.28 -25.32 -3.10
CA GLN A 33 3.64 -25.89 -2.98
C GLN A 33 4.24 -25.69 -1.59
N ALA A 34 3.76 -24.70 -0.83
CA ALA A 34 4.20 -24.46 0.54
C ALA A 34 3.30 -25.22 1.54
N LYS A 35 3.92 -25.80 2.59
CA LYS A 35 3.17 -26.38 3.70
C LYS A 35 2.44 -25.25 4.43
N ARG A 36 1.14 -25.39 4.61
CA ARG A 36 0.29 -24.44 5.33
C ARG A 36 -0.07 -25.00 6.68
N TYR A 37 0.12 -24.20 7.68
CA TYR A 37 -0.26 -24.49 9.05
C TYR A 37 -1.23 -23.39 9.50
N PRO A 38 -2.55 -23.66 9.62
CA PRO A 38 -3.53 -22.69 10.09
C PRO A 38 -3.41 -22.52 11.61
N ARG A 39 -2.31 -21.94 12.04
CA ARG A 39 -1.93 -21.76 13.45
C ARG A 39 -1.55 -20.34 13.72
N THR A 40 -1.76 -19.89 14.95
CA THR A 40 -1.31 -18.59 15.42
C THR A 40 -0.01 -18.75 16.18
N ILE A 41 1.02 -18.03 15.78
CA ILE A 41 2.27 -17.99 16.54
C ILE A 41 2.06 -17.14 17.79
N THR A 42 2.17 -17.78 18.96
CA THR A 42 1.96 -17.14 20.26
C THR A 42 3.27 -16.65 20.86
N ASN A 43 4.38 -17.33 20.56
CA ASN A 43 5.71 -16.94 21.06
C ASN A 43 6.75 -17.06 19.95
N PHE A 44 7.60 -16.04 19.85
CA PHE A 44 8.74 -15.98 18.95
C PHE A 44 9.97 -15.46 19.69
N THR A 45 11.03 -16.25 19.66
CA THR A 45 12.33 -15.87 20.20
C THR A 45 13.31 -15.77 19.05
N PRO A 46 13.75 -14.53 18.69
CA PRO A 46 14.80 -14.34 17.69
C PRO A 46 16.10 -14.99 18.16
N ALA A 47 16.62 -15.87 17.34
CA ALA A 47 17.87 -16.58 17.57
C ALA A 47 18.44 -17.07 16.23
N SER A 48 19.55 -17.77 16.25
CA SER A 48 20.09 -18.46 15.08
C SER A 48 20.40 -19.90 15.48
N PRO A 49 19.48 -20.86 15.17
CA PRO A 49 18.17 -20.73 14.50
C PRO A 49 17.07 -20.14 15.39
N ASN A 50 16.02 -19.58 14.72
CA ASN A 50 14.84 -19.03 15.40
C ASN A 50 13.96 -20.13 16.01
N LYS A 51 13.28 -19.80 17.12
CA LYS A 51 12.29 -20.66 17.73
C LYS A 51 10.92 -19.97 17.78
N LEU A 52 9.90 -20.66 17.29
CA LEU A 52 8.50 -20.23 17.35
C LEU A 52 7.69 -21.26 18.11
N THR A 53 6.63 -20.80 18.80
CA THR A 53 5.64 -21.68 19.42
C THR A 53 4.26 -21.22 18.95
N ASP A 54 3.43 -22.17 18.56
CA ASP A 54 2.07 -21.87 18.10
C ASP A 54 1.04 -21.98 19.25
N ASP A 55 -0.23 -21.73 18.91
CA ASP A 55 -1.36 -21.75 19.83
C ASP A 55 -1.71 -23.15 20.39
N THR A 56 -1.11 -24.20 19.85
CA THR A 56 -1.21 -25.58 20.39
C THR A 56 -0.04 -25.95 21.30
N GLY A 57 0.95 -25.07 21.46
CA GLY A 57 2.18 -25.33 22.19
C GLY A 57 3.26 -26.07 21.39
N GLN A 58 3.01 -26.33 20.08
CA GLN A 58 4.03 -26.95 19.24
C GLN A 58 5.14 -25.94 18.94
N SER A 59 6.39 -26.41 19.05
CA SER A 59 7.57 -25.60 18.73
C SER A 59 8.11 -25.89 17.33
N TRP A 60 8.55 -24.80 16.67
CA TRP A 60 9.13 -24.80 15.34
C TRP A 60 10.52 -24.17 15.39
N VAL A 61 11.45 -24.76 14.65
CA VAL A 61 12.81 -24.21 14.50
C VAL A 61 13.03 -23.90 13.02
N CYS A 62 13.54 -22.71 12.70
CA CYS A 62 13.80 -22.30 11.32
C CYS A 62 14.94 -21.27 11.25
N ASP A 63 15.63 -21.24 10.11
CA ASP A 63 16.73 -20.30 9.87
C ASP A 63 16.24 -18.87 9.65
N LEU A 64 15.05 -18.71 9.02
CA LEU A 64 14.48 -17.41 8.70
C LEU A 64 13.00 -17.37 9.00
N VAL A 65 12.58 -16.31 9.67
CA VAL A 65 11.17 -15.92 9.83
C VAL A 65 10.89 -14.67 9.00
N ILE A 66 9.89 -14.73 8.14
CA ILE A 66 9.39 -13.60 7.38
C ILE A 66 8.01 -13.24 7.93
N ALA A 67 7.91 -12.13 8.66
CA ALA A 67 6.66 -11.70 9.26
C ALA A 67 5.90 -10.78 8.31
N CYS A 68 4.70 -11.23 7.90
CA CYS A 68 3.74 -10.52 7.07
C CYS A 68 2.38 -10.41 7.78
N ASP A 69 2.37 -10.31 9.10
CA ASP A 69 1.22 -10.39 10.01
C ASP A 69 0.50 -9.04 10.20
N GLY A 70 0.71 -8.11 9.26
CA GLY A 70 -0.03 -6.86 9.16
C GLY A 70 0.45 -5.73 10.07
N PRO A 71 -0.24 -4.57 10.06
CA PRO A 71 0.22 -3.35 10.71
C PRO A 71 0.34 -3.47 12.23
N SER A 72 -0.42 -4.37 12.84
CA SER A 72 -0.40 -4.65 14.30
C SER A 72 0.58 -5.76 14.70
N SER A 73 1.46 -6.18 13.79
CA SER A 73 2.40 -7.32 13.91
C SER A 73 2.81 -7.67 15.34
N ALA A 74 2.44 -8.87 15.76
CA ALA A 74 2.84 -9.43 17.05
C ALA A 74 4.30 -9.89 17.01
N LEU A 75 4.72 -10.48 15.88
CA LEU A 75 6.10 -10.95 15.69
C LEU A 75 7.09 -9.79 15.69
N ARG A 76 6.72 -8.64 15.11
CA ARG A 76 7.53 -7.42 15.19
C ARG A 76 7.80 -7.00 16.63
N LYS A 77 6.76 -7.00 17.48
CA LYS A 77 6.89 -6.64 18.89
C LYS A 77 7.79 -7.62 19.63
N GLN A 78 7.62 -8.92 19.38
CA GLN A 78 8.43 -9.99 20.02
C GLN A 78 9.89 -9.94 19.53
N ALA A 79 10.12 -9.54 18.26
CA ALA A 79 11.47 -9.31 17.74
C ALA A 79 12.13 -8.01 18.28
N GLY A 80 11.46 -7.25 19.14
CA GLY A 80 11.98 -6.00 19.69
C GLY A 80 12.10 -4.87 18.67
N LEU A 81 11.45 -4.98 17.50
CA LEU A 81 11.53 -3.99 16.45
C LEU A 81 10.48 -2.88 16.66
N LYS A 82 10.96 -1.64 16.82
CA LYS A 82 10.12 -0.49 17.13
C LYS A 82 9.48 0.08 15.86
N ALA A 83 8.18 0.23 15.88
CA ALA A 83 7.43 0.93 14.85
C ALA A 83 7.20 2.41 15.24
N LYS A 84 7.28 3.29 14.26
CA LYS A 84 6.75 4.66 14.37
C LYS A 84 5.31 4.61 13.89
N LEU A 85 4.38 4.68 14.83
CA LEU A 85 2.95 4.75 14.53
C LEU A 85 2.58 6.20 14.25
N GLN A 86 1.85 6.43 13.17
CA GLN A 86 1.34 7.76 12.82
C GLN A 86 -0.19 7.72 12.77
N ALA A 87 -0.82 7.46 13.92
CA ALA A 87 -2.27 7.57 14.02
C ALA A 87 -2.69 9.03 13.76
N ARG A 88 -3.52 9.24 12.74
CA ARG A 88 -4.03 10.57 12.37
C ARG A 88 -5.52 10.71 12.58
N GLY A 89 -6.17 9.74 13.23
CA GLY A 89 -7.61 9.73 13.39
C GLY A 89 -8.34 9.72 12.05
N GLN A 90 -7.89 8.88 11.12
CA GLN A 90 -8.43 8.76 9.77
C GLN A 90 -8.89 7.33 9.49
N THR A 91 -9.99 7.23 8.76
CA THR A 91 -10.62 5.98 8.35
C THR A 91 -10.90 6.03 6.86
N ALA A 92 -10.63 4.93 6.16
CA ALA A 92 -11.03 4.75 4.76
C ALA A 92 -12.40 4.08 4.68
N ILE A 93 -13.28 4.64 3.85
CA ILE A 93 -14.53 4.02 3.42
C ILE A 93 -14.27 3.46 2.02
N VAL A 94 -14.46 2.16 1.85
CA VAL A 94 -14.23 1.45 0.59
C VAL A 94 -15.55 0.85 0.12
N THR A 95 -15.90 1.11 -1.14
CA THR A 95 -17.11 0.56 -1.75
C THR A 95 -16.98 0.58 -3.28
N ASN A 96 -17.90 -0.11 -3.98
CA ASN A 96 -18.01 -0.01 -5.42
C ASN A 96 -19.23 0.84 -5.80
N ILE A 97 -19.08 1.58 -6.88
CA ILE A 97 -20.12 2.46 -7.42
C ILE A 97 -20.34 2.20 -8.91
N GLN A 98 -21.54 2.55 -9.35
CA GLN A 98 -21.86 2.75 -10.76
C GLN A 98 -21.81 4.24 -11.11
N THR A 99 -21.43 4.52 -12.36
CA THR A 99 -21.35 5.87 -12.91
C THR A 99 -22.23 5.98 -14.14
N SER A 100 -23.01 7.07 -14.30
CA SER A 100 -23.85 7.24 -15.49
C SER A 100 -23.06 7.62 -16.75
N ARG A 101 -21.81 8.06 -16.60
CA ARG A 101 -20.85 8.28 -17.70
C ARG A 101 -19.71 7.30 -17.61
N ALA A 102 -19.15 6.90 -18.76
CA ALA A 102 -18.01 6.01 -18.82
C ALA A 102 -16.77 6.61 -18.13
N ILE A 103 -16.08 5.79 -17.35
CA ILE A 103 -14.88 6.22 -16.60
C ILE A 103 -13.59 6.17 -17.46
N ASN A 104 -13.63 5.57 -18.65
CA ASN A 104 -12.59 5.59 -19.68
C ASN A 104 -11.17 5.22 -19.16
N HIS A 105 -11.05 4.12 -18.43
CA HIS A 105 -9.76 3.64 -17.90
C HIS A 105 -8.97 4.68 -17.09
N THR A 106 -9.68 5.60 -16.45
CA THR A 106 -9.08 6.71 -15.71
C THR A 106 -9.20 6.47 -14.22
N ALA A 107 -8.09 6.61 -13.49
CA ALA A 107 -8.11 6.72 -12.04
C ALA A 107 -8.23 8.20 -11.65
N TRP A 108 -9.11 8.49 -10.71
CA TRP A 108 -9.36 9.83 -10.21
C TRP A 108 -8.88 9.95 -8.77
N GLN A 109 -8.16 11.01 -8.47
CA GLN A 109 -7.82 11.37 -7.09
C GLN A 109 -8.25 12.80 -6.84
N ILE A 110 -9.18 12.98 -5.92
CA ILE A 110 -9.72 14.29 -5.55
C ILE A 110 -9.39 14.56 -4.08
N PHE A 111 -8.99 15.78 -3.80
CA PHE A 111 -8.76 16.28 -2.46
C PHE A 111 -9.93 17.20 -2.09
N CYS A 112 -10.96 16.61 -1.50
CA CYS A 112 -12.14 17.35 -1.03
C CYS A 112 -11.97 17.78 0.44
N PRO A 113 -12.83 18.69 0.94
CA PRO A 113 -12.75 19.18 2.33
C PRO A 113 -12.86 18.09 3.39
N LEU A 114 -13.55 16.99 3.08
CA LEU A 114 -13.70 15.84 3.96
C LEU A 114 -12.47 14.92 3.98
N GLY A 115 -11.63 15.01 2.95
CA GLY A 115 -10.41 14.24 2.80
C GLY A 115 -10.21 13.67 1.39
N PRO A 116 -9.12 12.93 1.15
CA PRO A 116 -8.82 12.36 -0.16
C PRO A 116 -9.86 11.33 -0.59
N LEU A 117 -10.33 11.46 -1.83
CA LEU A 117 -11.28 10.57 -2.48
C LEU A 117 -10.66 10.03 -3.77
N ALA A 118 -10.47 8.72 -3.85
CA ALA A 118 -9.97 8.04 -5.03
C ALA A 118 -11.07 7.20 -5.68
N LEU A 119 -11.15 7.25 -7.01
CA LEU A 119 -11.98 6.37 -7.82
C LEU A 119 -11.08 5.64 -8.82
N MET A 120 -11.18 4.32 -8.85
CA MET A 120 -10.39 3.46 -9.73
C MET A 120 -11.36 2.65 -10.62
N ALA A 121 -11.23 2.76 -11.93
CA ALA A 121 -12.07 2.02 -12.87
C ALA A 121 -11.94 0.51 -12.63
N THR A 122 -13.06 -0.18 -12.43
CA THR A 122 -13.18 -1.65 -12.39
C THR A 122 -13.98 -2.16 -13.58
N GLY A 123 -14.61 -1.27 -14.33
CA GLY A 123 -15.37 -1.52 -15.55
C GLY A 123 -15.69 -0.21 -16.26
N THR A 124 -16.38 -0.27 -17.39
CA THR A 124 -16.72 0.92 -18.18
C THR A 124 -17.56 1.94 -17.40
N HIS A 125 -18.51 1.45 -16.61
CA HIS A 125 -19.41 2.25 -15.77
C HIS A 125 -19.30 1.87 -14.29
N GLN A 126 -18.18 1.28 -13.86
CA GLN A 126 -17.96 0.83 -12.49
C GLN A 126 -16.62 1.32 -11.98
N ALA A 127 -16.60 1.73 -10.73
CA ALA A 127 -15.38 2.12 -10.04
C ALA A 127 -15.36 1.62 -8.60
N SER A 128 -14.18 1.28 -8.13
CA SER A 128 -13.89 1.16 -6.70
C SER A 128 -13.59 2.54 -6.13
N VAL A 129 -14.19 2.84 -5.00
CA VAL A 129 -14.00 4.10 -4.25
C VAL A 129 -13.20 3.82 -3.00
N VAL A 130 -12.20 4.66 -2.75
CA VAL A 130 -11.49 4.74 -1.47
C VAL A 130 -11.59 6.18 -0.98
N TRP A 131 -12.41 6.40 0.03
CA TRP A 131 -12.64 7.73 0.60
C TRP A 131 -12.06 7.81 2.00
N THR A 132 -11.03 8.58 2.18
CA THR A 132 -10.40 8.79 3.49
C THR A 132 -10.98 10.02 4.16
N VAL A 133 -11.50 9.85 5.36
CA VAL A 133 -12.12 10.90 6.16
C VAL A 133 -11.64 10.82 7.61
N SER A 134 -12.00 11.79 8.48
CA SER A 134 -11.75 11.67 9.92
C SER A 134 -12.57 10.52 10.53
N ASP A 135 -12.10 9.95 11.64
CA ASP A 135 -12.80 8.84 12.31
C ASP A 135 -14.25 9.20 12.70
N SER A 136 -14.47 10.43 13.18
CA SER A 136 -15.83 10.90 13.51
C SER A 136 -16.72 10.96 12.26
N ARG A 137 -16.18 11.47 11.16
CA ARG A 137 -16.94 11.58 9.91
C ARG A 137 -17.20 10.22 9.27
N ALA A 138 -16.26 9.27 9.42
CA ALA A 138 -16.44 7.91 8.92
C ALA A 138 -17.63 7.20 9.58
N ALA A 139 -17.81 7.36 10.90
CA ALA A 139 -18.96 6.80 11.61
C ALA A 139 -20.28 7.38 11.06
N GLU A 140 -20.36 8.72 10.91
CA GLU A 140 -21.55 9.38 10.35
C GLU A 140 -21.87 8.89 8.93
N ILE A 141 -20.85 8.77 8.05
CA ILE A 141 -21.03 8.33 6.64
C ILE A 141 -21.39 6.84 6.57
N ALA A 142 -20.87 6.02 7.48
CA ALA A 142 -21.17 4.59 7.52
C ALA A 142 -22.67 4.33 7.82
N ASP A 143 -23.27 5.16 8.66
CA ASP A 143 -24.69 5.05 9.09
C ASP A 143 -25.69 5.63 8.07
N LEU A 144 -25.23 6.34 7.03
CA LEU A 144 -26.11 6.88 5.99
C LEU A 144 -26.82 5.76 5.21
N ASP A 145 -28.06 5.98 4.81
CA ASP A 145 -28.70 5.15 3.80
C ASP A 145 -27.99 5.32 2.43
N ALA A 146 -28.31 4.46 1.46
CA ALA A 146 -27.69 4.50 0.12
C ALA A 146 -27.93 5.84 -0.59
N ALA A 147 -29.12 6.42 -0.46
CA ALA A 147 -29.47 7.69 -1.13
C ALA A 147 -28.71 8.87 -0.52
N ALA A 148 -28.59 8.93 0.80
CA ALA A 148 -27.84 9.96 1.51
C ALA A 148 -26.33 9.81 1.22
N PHE A 149 -25.78 8.58 1.22
CA PHE A 149 -24.40 8.32 0.85
C PHE A 149 -24.10 8.78 -0.58
N ASN A 150 -24.97 8.43 -1.54
CA ASN A 150 -24.81 8.85 -2.94
C ASN A 150 -24.78 10.37 -3.07
N ARG A 151 -25.65 11.10 -2.33
CA ARG A 151 -25.64 12.57 -2.32
C ARG A 151 -24.32 13.12 -1.78
N GLU A 152 -23.82 12.57 -0.68
CA GLU A 152 -22.58 13.01 -0.04
C GLU A 152 -21.36 12.75 -0.94
N LEU A 153 -21.31 11.56 -1.55
CA LEU A 153 -20.27 11.19 -2.51
C LEU A 153 -20.31 12.09 -3.74
N GLN A 154 -21.50 12.33 -4.29
CA GLN A 154 -21.69 13.21 -5.44
C GLN A 154 -21.29 14.67 -5.14
N ALA A 155 -21.61 15.17 -3.94
CA ALA A 155 -21.20 16.51 -3.52
C ALA A 155 -19.67 16.62 -3.41
N SER A 156 -19.00 15.57 -2.96
CA SER A 156 -17.55 15.52 -2.81
C SER A 156 -16.82 15.33 -4.14
N PHE A 157 -17.34 14.50 -5.05
CA PHE A 157 -16.70 14.18 -6.33
C PHE A 157 -17.05 15.18 -7.44
N GLY A 158 -18.27 15.71 -7.46
CA GLY A 158 -18.78 16.55 -8.56
C GLY A 158 -19.45 15.71 -9.67
N LYS A 159 -19.73 16.33 -10.82
CA LYS A 159 -20.52 15.77 -11.92
C LYS A 159 -19.69 15.20 -13.10
N SER A 160 -18.38 15.07 -12.96
CA SER A 160 -17.50 14.64 -14.07
C SER A 160 -17.87 13.28 -14.64
N LEU A 161 -18.28 12.33 -13.79
CA LEU A 161 -18.71 10.97 -14.17
C LEU A 161 -20.24 10.80 -14.21
N GLY A 162 -20.97 11.92 -14.23
CA GLY A 162 -22.43 11.91 -14.16
C GLY A 162 -22.93 11.59 -12.76
N ASP A 163 -24.02 10.84 -12.66
CA ASP A 163 -24.58 10.41 -11.38
C ASP A 163 -23.82 9.19 -10.84
N LEU A 164 -23.57 9.21 -9.54
CA LEU A 164 -22.86 8.15 -8.82
C LEU A 164 -23.83 7.40 -7.93
N SER A 165 -23.81 6.09 -7.99
CA SER A 165 -24.64 5.24 -7.14
C SER A 165 -23.84 4.08 -6.54
N VAL A 166 -23.93 3.91 -5.22
CA VAL A 166 -23.30 2.79 -4.52
C VAL A 166 -23.96 1.48 -4.95
N CYS A 167 -23.13 0.46 -5.24
CA CYS A 167 -23.59 -0.85 -5.70
C CYS A 167 -23.01 -2.03 -4.91
N SER A 168 -22.27 -1.76 -3.83
CA SER A 168 -21.78 -2.78 -2.91
C SER A 168 -21.87 -2.30 -1.46
N GLU A 169 -21.58 -3.21 -0.54
CA GLU A 169 -21.40 -2.88 0.87
C GLU A 169 -20.28 -1.84 1.06
N ARG A 170 -20.43 -1.01 2.07
CA ARG A 170 -19.44 -0.01 2.48
C ARG A 170 -18.56 -0.59 3.59
N LEU A 171 -17.32 -0.85 3.27
CA LEU A 171 -16.33 -1.32 4.22
C LEU A 171 -15.66 -0.13 4.90
N VAL A 172 -15.57 -0.16 6.22
CA VAL A 172 -14.96 0.90 7.03
C VAL A 172 -13.64 0.38 7.59
N TRP A 173 -12.54 1.02 7.22
CA TRP A 173 -11.20 0.56 7.55
C TRP A 173 -10.39 1.64 8.27
N PRO A 174 -10.17 1.58 9.59
CA PRO A 174 -9.32 2.53 10.31
C PRO A 174 -7.89 2.53 9.79
N LEU A 175 -7.37 3.68 9.40
CA LEU A 175 -6.03 3.82 8.87
C LEU A 175 -5.01 3.93 10.02
N ARG A 176 -4.08 2.99 10.06
CA ARG A 176 -3.00 2.95 11.05
C ARG A 176 -1.65 2.89 10.33
N PRO A 177 -1.17 4.02 9.80
CA PRO A 177 0.12 4.03 9.13
C PRO A 177 1.24 3.58 10.08
N VAL A 178 2.07 2.68 9.57
CA VAL A 178 3.19 2.09 10.29
C VAL A 178 4.45 2.30 9.47
N PHE A 179 5.53 2.71 10.11
CA PHE A 179 6.86 2.73 9.54
C PHE A 179 7.86 2.12 10.52
N VAL A 180 8.59 1.12 10.09
CA VAL A 180 9.61 0.44 10.89
C VAL A 180 10.98 0.78 10.32
N PRO A 181 11.77 1.67 10.96
CA PRO A 181 13.07 2.08 10.43
C PRO A 181 14.08 0.93 10.31
N LYS A 182 14.03 -0.02 11.25
CA LYS A 182 14.81 -1.24 11.24
C LYS A 182 13.84 -2.43 11.14
N CYS A 183 13.71 -3.01 9.94
CA CYS A 183 12.76 -4.07 9.65
C CYS A 183 13.38 -5.48 9.67
N THR A 184 14.61 -5.63 10.16
CA THR A 184 15.31 -6.92 10.22
C THR A 184 16.13 -7.10 11.50
N THR A 185 16.29 -8.35 11.90
CA THR A 185 17.37 -8.83 12.78
C THR A 185 18.00 -10.06 12.15
N GLU A 186 18.99 -10.68 12.78
CA GLU A 186 19.49 -11.99 12.34
C GLU A 186 18.34 -13.01 12.36
N GLY A 187 18.17 -13.76 11.29
CA GLY A 187 17.12 -14.75 11.15
C GLY A 187 15.69 -14.19 11.03
N PHE A 188 15.48 -12.87 11.02
CA PHE A 188 14.14 -12.28 11.00
C PHE A 188 14.00 -11.09 10.06
N VAL A 189 12.90 -11.06 9.30
CA VAL A 189 12.57 -10.00 8.34
C VAL A 189 11.08 -9.62 8.47
N LEU A 190 10.80 -8.34 8.48
CA LEU A 190 9.44 -7.81 8.27
C LEU A 190 9.21 -7.50 6.79
N ALA A 191 8.02 -7.82 6.27
CA ALA A 191 7.60 -7.50 4.92
C ALA A 191 6.13 -7.03 4.90
N GLY A 192 5.75 -6.28 3.86
CA GLY A 192 4.42 -5.74 3.72
C GLY A 192 4.03 -4.81 4.87
N ASP A 193 2.75 -4.80 5.23
CA ASP A 193 2.21 -3.92 6.25
C ASP A 193 2.82 -4.10 7.65
N ALA A 194 3.44 -5.26 7.92
CA ALA A 194 4.19 -5.47 9.16
C ALA A 194 5.42 -4.53 9.26
N ALA A 195 6.02 -4.18 8.13
CA ALA A 195 7.16 -3.26 8.02
C ALA A 195 6.73 -1.81 7.73
N HIS A 196 5.74 -1.62 6.84
CA HIS A 196 5.36 -0.32 6.31
C HIS A 196 3.91 -0.29 5.80
N ALA A 197 2.97 -0.03 6.66
CA ALA A 197 1.60 0.27 6.25
C ALA A 197 1.50 1.74 5.84
N LEU A 198 1.31 1.99 4.54
CA LEU A 198 1.18 3.35 4.02
C LEU A 198 -0.26 3.84 4.04
N HIS A 199 -0.41 5.16 4.01
CA HIS A 199 -1.69 5.80 3.72
C HIS A 199 -2.15 5.45 2.29
N PRO A 200 -3.44 5.13 2.03
CA PRO A 200 -3.94 4.66 0.72
C PRO A 200 -3.90 5.70 -0.40
N LEU A 201 -3.33 6.89 -0.18
CA LEU A 201 -3.28 8.04 -1.09
C LEU A 201 -2.81 7.74 -2.52
N ALA A 202 -2.15 6.62 -2.77
CA ALA A 202 -1.65 6.31 -4.11
C ALA A 202 -1.82 4.83 -4.48
N GLY A 203 -2.56 4.04 -3.71
CA GLY A 203 -2.69 2.60 -3.96
C GLY A 203 -1.34 1.83 -3.90
N MET A 204 -0.30 2.42 -3.32
CA MET A 204 1.08 1.91 -3.40
C MET A 204 1.42 0.82 -2.37
N GLY A 205 0.55 0.58 -1.38
CA GLY A 205 0.84 -0.37 -0.29
C GLY A 205 1.15 -1.78 -0.80
N TYR A 206 0.32 -2.29 -1.72
CA TYR A 206 0.53 -3.60 -2.32
C TYR A 206 1.81 -3.66 -3.18
N ASN A 207 2.08 -2.61 -3.95
CA ASN A 207 3.29 -2.53 -4.76
C ASN A 207 4.57 -2.55 -3.92
N LEU A 208 4.54 -1.92 -2.73
CA LEU A 208 5.64 -2.00 -1.77
C LEU A 208 5.84 -3.42 -1.25
N ALA A 209 4.77 -4.13 -0.92
CA ALA A 209 4.84 -5.51 -0.46
C ALA A 209 5.41 -6.45 -1.55
N LEU A 210 5.03 -6.24 -2.82
CA LEU A 210 5.66 -6.94 -3.95
C LEU A 210 7.15 -6.61 -4.07
N GLY A 211 7.53 -5.35 -3.84
CA GLY A 211 8.92 -4.92 -3.77
C GLY A 211 9.70 -5.62 -2.67
N ASP A 212 9.09 -5.82 -1.50
CA ASP A 212 9.70 -6.61 -0.42
C ASP A 212 9.98 -8.03 -0.87
N ALA A 213 8.98 -8.71 -1.45
CA ALA A 213 9.11 -10.08 -1.92
C ALA A 213 10.23 -10.22 -2.97
N ALA A 214 10.27 -9.31 -3.94
CA ALA A 214 11.27 -9.35 -5.01
C ALA A 214 12.70 -9.14 -4.50
N ILE A 215 12.90 -8.15 -3.63
CA ILE A 215 14.22 -7.87 -3.06
C ILE A 215 14.65 -8.96 -2.09
N LEU A 216 13.71 -9.50 -1.30
CA LEU A 216 14.01 -10.59 -0.38
C LEU A 216 14.44 -11.84 -1.14
N LEU A 217 13.74 -12.19 -2.23
CA LEU A 217 14.10 -13.32 -3.08
C LEU A 217 15.53 -13.17 -3.62
N ASP A 218 15.87 -12.01 -4.17
CA ASP A 218 17.21 -11.73 -4.70
C ASP A 218 18.28 -11.81 -3.60
N CYS A 219 18.01 -11.30 -2.39
CA CYS A 219 18.91 -11.41 -1.26
C CYS A 219 19.13 -12.87 -0.82
N LEU A 220 18.05 -13.67 -0.81
CA LEU A 220 18.10 -15.09 -0.49
C LEU A 220 18.89 -15.89 -1.52
N GLN A 221 18.69 -15.65 -2.82
CA GLN A 221 19.45 -16.28 -3.91
C GLN A 221 20.94 -15.97 -3.79
N ASN A 222 21.29 -14.70 -3.53
CA ASN A 222 22.67 -14.29 -3.33
C ASN A 222 23.31 -14.93 -2.07
N ALA A 223 22.56 -15.08 -0.99
CA ALA A 223 23.04 -15.76 0.21
C ALA A 223 23.29 -17.26 -0.08
N ARG A 224 22.34 -17.92 -0.75
CA ARG A 224 22.45 -19.33 -1.15
C ARG A 224 23.64 -19.57 -2.06
N ALA A 225 23.86 -18.72 -3.08
CA ALA A 225 25.00 -18.82 -3.99
C ALA A 225 26.35 -18.71 -3.26
N ARG A 226 26.37 -18.08 -2.09
CA ARG A 226 27.55 -17.95 -1.22
C ARG A 226 27.62 -19.02 -0.14
N GLY A 227 26.72 -20.02 -0.14
CA GLY A 227 26.66 -21.08 0.86
C GLY A 227 26.23 -20.60 2.25
N LEU A 228 25.56 -19.44 2.36
CA LEU A 228 25.13 -18.89 3.63
C LEU A 228 23.71 -19.35 3.99
N PRO A 229 23.38 -19.54 5.28
CA PRO A 229 22.02 -19.78 5.74
C PRO A 229 21.07 -18.66 5.34
N ALA A 230 19.79 -18.99 5.12
CA ALA A 230 18.76 -18.01 4.72
C ALA A 230 18.60 -16.85 5.72
N GLY A 231 18.80 -17.12 7.03
CA GLY A 231 18.71 -16.13 8.09
C GLY A 231 20.01 -15.36 8.39
N HIS A 232 21.09 -15.62 7.66
CA HIS A 232 22.38 -15.02 7.96
C HIS A 232 22.33 -13.49 7.99
N ILE A 233 23.02 -12.87 8.93
CA ILE A 233 22.99 -11.42 9.17
C ILE A 233 23.36 -10.59 7.93
N SER A 234 24.24 -11.09 7.07
CA SER A 234 24.60 -10.38 5.82
C SER A 234 23.42 -10.31 4.84
N MET A 235 22.59 -11.36 4.77
CA MET A 235 21.38 -11.39 3.95
C MET A 235 20.33 -10.40 4.47
N THR A 236 20.01 -10.46 5.77
CA THR A 236 19.01 -9.57 6.38
C THR A 236 19.44 -8.10 6.29
N ASN A 237 20.73 -7.81 6.49
CA ASN A 237 21.29 -6.47 6.32
C ASN A 237 21.25 -6.00 4.84
N ALA A 238 21.46 -6.88 3.89
CA ALA A 238 21.34 -6.53 2.46
C ALA A 238 19.89 -6.14 2.11
N TYR A 239 18.92 -6.92 2.58
CA TYR A 239 17.51 -6.61 2.44
C TYR A 239 17.17 -5.26 3.08
N GLN A 240 17.57 -5.05 4.35
CA GLN A 240 17.34 -3.78 5.07
C GLN A 240 17.86 -2.58 4.28
N ARG A 241 19.09 -2.61 3.80
CA ARG A 241 19.69 -1.48 3.05
C ARG A 241 18.95 -1.19 1.76
N ARG A 242 18.57 -2.22 1.01
CA ARG A 242 17.88 -2.05 -0.29
C ARG A 242 16.47 -1.51 -0.10
N ARG A 243 15.75 -1.96 0.94
CA ARG A 243 14.38 -1.49 1.20
C ARG A 243 14.31 -0.12 1.85
N ALA A 244 15.24 0.19 2.75
CA ALA A 244 15.22 1.46 3.51
C ALA A 244 15.13 2.68 2.61
N ALA A 245 15.87 2.72 1.52
CA ALA A 245 15.89 3.86 0.60
C ALA A 245 14.53 4.05 -0.12
N GLU A 246 13.94 2.97 -0.61
CA GLU A 246 12.65 3.01 -1.33
C GLU A 246 11.49 3.37 -0.40
N VAL A 247 11.42 2.69 0.75
CA VAL A 247 10.35 2.93 1.74
C VAL A 247 10.45 4.35 2.28
N PHE A 248 11.67 4.85 2.56
CA PHE A 248 11.88 6.21 3.02
C PHE A 248 11.42 7.25 1.98
N ALA A 249 11.80 7.06 0.71
CA ALA A 249 11.41 7.96 -0.38
C ALA A 249 9.88 8.00 -0.55
N LEU A 250 9.22 6.84 -0.61
CA LEU A 250 7.76 6.76 -0.77
C LEU A 250 7.00 7.29 0.45
N THR A 251 7.46 6.94 1.66
CA THR A 251 6.87 7.45 2.90
C THR A 251 6.99 8.97 2.97
N GLY A 252 8.15 9.52 2.59
CA GLY A 252 8.37 10.96 2.54
C GLY A 252 7.44 11.68 1.55
N VAL A 253 7.30 11.14 0.34
CA VAL A 253 6.40 11.70 -0.69
C VAL A 253 4.94 11.64 -0.24
N THR A 254 4.46 10.49 0.21
CA THR A 254 3.06 10.32 0.62
C THR A 254 2.71 11.19 1.83
N GLN A 255 3.60 11.29 2.82
CA GLN A 255 3.40 12.16 3.97
C GLN A 255 3.43 13.65 3.62
N THR A 256 4.29 14.05 2.70
CA THR A 256 4.37 15.44 2.25
C THR A 256 3.11 15.83 1.49
N LEU A 257 2.66 14.98 0.56
CA LEU A 257 1.41 15.19 -0.18
C LEU A 257 0.21 15.27 0.77
N ASP A 258 0.10 14.34 1.70
CA ASP A 258 -0.98 14.35 2.68
C ASP A 258 -0.95 15.62 3.57
N ARG A 259 0.21 16.06 4.04
CA ARG A 259 0.33 17.30 4.83
C ARG A 259 0.00 18.56 4.02
N MET A 260 0.39 18.60 2.76
CA MET A 260 0.11 19.75 1.88
C MET A 260 -1.36 19.84 1.52
N LEU A 261 -2.02 18.70 1.34
CA LEU A 261 -3.38 18.62 0.80
C LEU A 261 -4.46 18.52 1.90
N SER A 262 -4.09 18.10 3.12
CA SER A 262 -5.02 18.00 4.27
C SER A 262 -5.19 19.31 5.06
N ARG A 263 -4.46 20.38 4.75
CA ARG A 263 -4.59 21.67 5.44
C ARG A 263 -5.78 22.45 4.89
N LYS A 264 -6.68 22.88 5.80
CA LYS A 264 -7.81 23.78 5.51
C LYS A 264 -7.33 25.01 4.74
N ALA A 265 -8.15 25.44 3.77
CA ALA A 265 -7.89 26.54 2.83
C ALA A 265 -7.22 27.76 3.49
N GLY A 266 -6.02 28.08 3.03
CA GLY A 266 -5.23 29.25 3.41
C GLY A 266 -4.20 29.56 2.32
N LEU A 267 -3.39 30.59 2.51
CA LEU A 267 -2.38 31.06 1.54
C LEU A 267 -1.50 29.91 0.97
N LEU A 268 -1.28 28.83 1.77
CA LEU A 268 -0.52 27.65 1.37
C LEU A 268 -1.26 26.75 0.35
N THR A 269 -2.59 26.79 0.26
CA THR A 269 -3.34 26.01 -0.75
C THR A 269 -3.26 26.66 -2.13
N THR A 270 -3.21 27.98 -2.21
CA THR A 270 -2.94 28.71 -3.47
C THR A 270 -1.50 28.50 -3.93
N LEU A 271 -0.53 28.52 -3.02
CA LEU A 271 0.86 28.19 -3.33
C LEU A 271 1.07 26.72 -3.71
N SER A 272 0.34 25.78 -3.09
CA SER A 272 0.40 24.35 -3.46
C SER A 272 -0.27 24.09 -4.81
N ALA A 273 -1.38 24.80 -5.13
CA ALA A 273 -2.01 24.70 -6.44
C ALA A 273 -1.13 25.30 -7.55
N ALA A 274 -0.47 26.44 -7.29
CA ALA A 274 0.51 27.02 -8.20
C ALA A 274 1.75 26.13 -8.35
N GLY A 275 2.24 25.56 -7.25
CA GLY A 275 3.34 24.57 -7.26
C GLY A 275 3.00 23.31 -8.05
N MET A 276 1.79 22.76 -7.92
CA MET A 276 1.32 21.64 -8.71
C MET A 276 1.15 22.00 -10.21
N ALA A 277 0.71 23.20 -10.54
CA ALA A 277 0.62 23.67 -11.93
C ALA A 277 2.01 23.78 -12.59
N VAL A 278 3.03 24.20 -11.84
CA VAL A 278 4.43 24.24 -12.30
C VAL A 278 5.00 22.81 -12.41
N LEU A 279 4.72 21.94 -11.46
CA LEU A 279 5.13 20.53 -11.46
C LEU A 279 4.48 19.75 -12.63
N GLY A 280 3.27 20.13 -13.05
CA GLY A 280 2.56 19.51 -14.19
C GLY A 280 3.21 19.80 -15.56
N LYS A 281 4.09 20.80 -15.67
CA LYS A 281 4.73 21.23 -16.94
C LYS A 281 6.20 20.80 -17.09
N THR A 282 6.80 20.12 -16.12
CA THR A 282 8.24 19.83 -16.06
C THR A 282 8.56 18.33 -16.17
N ALA A 283 9.84 18.01 -16.38
CA ALA A 283 10.40 16.64 -16.31
C ALA A 283 10.02 15.86 -15.02
N PHE A 284 9.61 16.57 -13.97
CA PHE A 284 9.11 16.00 -12.72
C PHE A 284 7.82 15.18 -12.90
N ARG A 285 6.92 15.59 -13.82
CA ARG A 285 5.73 14.81 -14.19
C ARG A 285 6.10 13.42 -14.72
N GLN A 286 7.10 13.34 -15.60
CA GLN A 286 7.58 12.06 -16.12
C GLN A 286 8.21 11.19 -15.03
N GLN A 287 8.88 11.82 -14.07
CA GLN A 287 9.50 11.11 -12.95
C GLN A 287 8.48 10.58 -11.95
N ILE A 288 7.41 11.35 -11.65
CA ILE A 288 6.27 10.89 -10.84
C ILE A 288 5.54 9.76 -11.55
N SER A 289 5.28 9.87 -12.87
CA SER A 289 4.66 8.80 -13.65
C SER A 289 5.49 7.51 -13.62
N LYS A 290 6.81 7.61 -13.77
CA LYS A 290 7.72 6.46 -13.66
C LYS A 290 7.69 5.83 -12.25
N ILE A 291 7.65 6.64 -11.21
CA ILE A 291 7.53 6.18 -9.83
C ILE A 291 6.18 5.47 -9.63
N ALA A 292 5.09 6.07 -10.11
CA ALA A 292 3.74 5.51 -10.02
C ALA A 292 3.61 4.18 -10.80
N MET A 293 4.32 4.04 -11.93
CA MET A 293 4.39 2.81 -12.71
C MET A 293 5.35 1.75 -12.12
N GLY A 294 5.95 2.00 -10.95
CA GLY A 294 6.90 1.05 -10.33
C GLY A 294 8.27 0.98 -11.02
N GLY A 295 8.49 1.76 -12.06
CA GLY A 295 9.66 1.63 -12.94
C GLY A 295 10.99 2.16 -12.40
N SER A 296 11.03 2.77 -11.21
CA SER A 296 12.26 3.35 -10.66
C SER A 296 12.63 2.89 -9.25
N LEU A 297 11.75 2.16 -8.58
CA LEU A 297 11.90 1.90 -7.15
C LEU A 297 12.57 0.57 -6.83
N SER A 298 12.57 -0.40 -7.74
CA SER A 298 13.31 -1.64 -7.52
C SER A 298 14.08 -2.06 -8.77
N LYS A 299 15.40 -2.20 -8.61
CA LYS A 299 16.28 -2.85 -9.58
C LYS A 299 16.30 -4.38 -9.41
N ALA A 300 15.36 -4.95 -8.66
CA ALA A 300 15.32 -6.40 -8.49
C ALA A 300 14.99 -7.08 -9.82
N PRO A 301 15.71 -8.16 -10.19
CA PRO A 301 15.54 -8.85 -11.46
C PRO A 301 14.12 -9.34 -11.71
N LEU A 302 13.37 -9.68 -10.66
CA LEU A 302 11.97 -10.10 -10.75
C LEU A 302 11.07 -9.06 -11.42
N PHE A 303 11.30 -7.75 -11.19
CA PHE A 303 10.52 -6.68 -11.84
C PHE A 303 10.84 -6.47 -13.30
N SER A 304 11.99 -6.96 -13.77
CA SER A 304 12.37 -6.96 -15.18
C SER A 304 12.02 -8.25 -15.90
N GLY A 305 11.29 -9.18 -15.26
CA GLY A 305 10.96 -10.50 -15.79
C GLY A 305 12.15 -11.46 -15.86
N LYS A 306 13.29 -11.09 -15.28
CA LYS A 306 14.48 -11.93 -15.23
C LYS A 306 14.48 -12.73 -13.93
N LEU A 307 14.05 -13.97 -14.01
CA LEU A 307 14.33 -14.96 -12.97
C LEU A 307 15.73 -15.48 -13.22
N HIS A 308 16.63 -15.33 -12.29
CA HIS A 308 17.87 -16.10 -12.30
C HIS A 308 17.51 -17.55 -12.00
N ALA A 309 17.76 -18.42 -12.97
CA ALA A 309 17.61 -19.87 -12.85
C ALA A 309 18.57 -20.43 -11.78
#